data_bfc3f342facb401a528e06cfe96bc285
#
_entry.id   bfc3f342facb401a528e06cfe96bc285
#
_cell.length_a   1.000
_cell.length_b   1.000
_cell.length_c   1.000
_cell.angle_alpha   90.00
_cell.angle_beta   90.00
_cell.angle_gamma   90.00
#
_symmetry.space_group_name_H-M   'P 1'
#
loop_
_entity.id
_entity.type
_entity.pdbx_description
1 polymer ?
#
loop_
_entity_poly.entity_id
_entity_poly.type
_entity_poly.pdbx_seq_one_letter_code
_entity_poly.pdbx_strand_id
1 'polypeptide(L)'
;AHFGRRRLSLAISGGEPMLDSGHMVPLVNHLSAMPTVECIRIDTNMSWDPRRFTQMERAKLLFNCSYHPHAASIDAFCDNIEILLEQGYRVGMVNFVLTRDNIDVFREAEKRLKAMGVVLNANPDFQQGGDYSHEQHGLLREELPRADYLYKTRLASPYRKRCLFPAVAYQMDQRGAMNVGCHPDIRGSLFDDELPETFAGPGPCPQKSCGCLDMYSFLGEVNRNTSVDPFAAYCDLLRGDGS
;
A
#
# COMPACT_ATOMS: atom_id res chain seq x y z
N ALA A 1 -3.21 3.69 25.10
CA ALA A 1 -3.15 2.23 25.11
C ALA A 1 -4.32 1.53 24.38
N HIS A 2 -4.92 2.16 23.37
CA HIS A 2 -6.12 1.65 22.64
C HIS A 2 -5.90 0.28 21.99
N PHE A 3 -4.72 0.01 21.48
CA PHE A 3 -4.45 -1.24 20.76
C PHE A 3 -4.01 -2.40 21.67
N GLY A 4 -3.76 -2.12 22.94
CA GLY A 4 -3.38 -3.14 23.93
C GLY A 4 -2.17 -3.94 23.48
N ARG A 5 -2.33 -5.29 23.40
CA ARG A 5 -1.28 -6.22 22.94
C ARG A 5 -1.42 -6.62 21.47
N ARG A 6 -2.27 -5.92 20.71
CA ARG A 6 -2.45 -6.25 19.27
C ARG A 6 -1.17 -5.94 18.51
N ARG A 7 -0.84 -6.82 17.58
CA ARG A 7 0.22 -6.60 16.60
C ARG A 7 -0.27 -5.57 15.59
N LEU A 8 0.59 -4.62 15.22
CA LEU A 8 0.25 -3.51 14.33
C LEU A 8 1.19 -3.48 13.13
N SER A 9 0.60 -3.36 11.95
CA SER A 9 1.28 -2.88 10.76
C SER A 9 0.75 -1.50 10.41
N LEU A 10 1.63 -0.54 10.24
CA LEU A 10 1.30 0.85 10.02
C LEU A 10 1.63 1.23 8.57
N ALA A 11 0.68 1.85 7.88
CA ALA A 11 0.92 2.45 6.58
C ALA A 11 0.77 3.97 6.70
N ILE A 12 1.84 4.69 6.41
CA ILE A 12 1.88 6.15 6.40
C ILE A 12 1.80 6.60 4.94
N SER A 13 0.71 7.27 4.60
CA SER A 13 0.38 7.67 3.23
C SER A 13 -0.28 9.04 3.21
N GLY A 14 -0.43 9.61 2.03
CA GLY A 14 -1.14 10.88 1.81
C GLY A 14 -0.22 12.09 1.69
N GLY A 15 -0.43 12.90 0.64
CA GLY A 15 0.53 13.91 0.22
C GLY A 15 1.88 13.28 -0.13
N GLU A 16 2.96 13.85 0.36
CA GLU A 16 4.29 13.23 0.37
C GLU A 16 4.82 13.25 1.81
N PRO A 17 4.76 12.12 2.55
CA PRO A 17 5.14 12.09 3.95
C PRO A 17 6.59 12.48 4.19
N MET A 18 7.47 12.20 3.22
CA MET A 18 8.91 12.38 3.37
C MET A 18 9.41 13.79 3.12
N LEU A 19 8.53 14.76 2.80
CA LEU A 19 8.92 16.18 2.70
C LEU A 19 9.29 16.78 4.05
N ASP A 20 8.78 16.23 5.14
CA ASP A 20 9.01 16.71 6.51
C ASP A 20 9.87 15.73 7.32
N SER A 21 11.18 15.81 7.11
CA SER A 21 12.15 14.98 7.85
C SER A 21 12.16 15.25 9.35
N GLY A 22 11.84 16.48 9.75
CA GLY A 22 11.83 16.89 11.16
C GLY A 22 10.81 16.17 12.00
N HIS A 23 9.67 15.76 11.40
CA HIS A 23 8.63 14.97 12.06
C HIS A 23 8.72 13.48 11.73
N MET A 24 9.05 13.13 10.50
CA MET A 24 9.06 11.73 10.07
C MET A 24 10.15 10.89 10.74
N VAL A 25 11.36 11.40 10.90
CA VAL A 25 12.45 10.67 11.55
C VAL A 25 12.11 10.33 13.00
N PRO A 26 11.72 11.28 13.87
CA PRO A 26 11.30 10.96 15.24
C PRO A 26 10.09 10.03 15.30
N LEU A 27 9.09 10.22 14.43
CA LEU A 27 7.90 9.38 14.39
C LEU A 27 8.25 7.92 14.08
N VAL A 28 9.00 7.68 13.00
CA VAL A 28 9.41 6.32 12.60
C VAL A 28 10.25 5.66 13.70
N ASN A 29 11.20 6.37 14.29
CA ASN A 29 12.04 5.85 15.36
C ASN A 29 11.23 5.51 16.62
N HIS A 30 10.26 6.36 16.98
CA HIS A 30 9.36 6.09 18.10
C HIS A 30 8.48 4.85 17.84
N LEU A 31 7.86 4.78 16.67
CA LEU A 31 7.02 3.64 16.29
C LEU A 31 7.83 2.33 16.20
N SER A 32 9.04 2.38 15.66
CA SER A 32 9.93 1.22 15.57
C SER A 32 10.33 0.67 16.95
N ALA A 33 10.44 1.53 17.96
CA ALA A 33 10.73 1.13 19.35
C ALA A 33 9.55 0.45 20.04
N MET A 34 8.33 0.56 19.51
CA MET A 34 7.14 -0.07 20.08
C MET A 34 7.13 -1.57 19.80
N PRO A 35 7.06 -2.45 20.84
CA PRO A 35 7.07 -3.91 20.63
C PRO A 35 5.86 -4.43 19.84
N THR A 36 4.74 -3.72 19.89
CA THR A 36 3.51 -4.08 19.18
C THR A 36 3.52 -3.70 17.71
N VAL A 37 4.41 -2.81 17.28
CA VAL A 37 4.57 -2.42 15.87
C VAL A 37 5.54 -3.40 15.22
N GLU A 38 5.09 -4.10 14.20
CA GLU A 38 5.89 -5.09 13.48
C GLU A 38 6.40 -4.58 12.12
N CYS A 39 5.64 -3.72 11.49
CA CYS A 39 5.99 -3.16 10.19
C CYS A 39 5.51 -1.71 10.10
N ILE A 40 6.33 -0.87 9.50
CA ILE A 40 6.00 0.51 9.13
C ILE A 40 6.24 0.64 7.63
N ARG A 41 5.18 0.84 6.88
CA ARG A 41 5.23 1.14 5.45
C ARG A 41 5.09 2.62 5.24
N ILE A 42 5.95 3.21 4.43
CA ILE A 42 5.81 4.58 3.96
C ILE A 42 5.53 4.56 2.47
N ASP A 43 4.37 5.11 2.07
CA ASP A 43 4.02 5.32 0.68
C ASP A 43 4.56 6.67 0.22
N THR A 44 5.43 6.69 -0.79
CA THR A 44 6.15 7.89 -1.24
C THR A 44 6.26 7.96 -2.77
N ASN A 45 6.24 9.16 -3.31
CA ASN A 45 6.52 9.41 -4.74
C ASN A 45 8.00 9.67 -5.04
N MET A 46 8.87 9.56 -4.04
CA MET A 46 10.32 9.78 -4.14
C MET A 46 10.72 11.19 -4.59
N SER A 47 9.89 12.21 -4.35
CA SER A 47 10.20 13.61 -4.69
C SER A 47 11.11 14.33 -3.67
N TRP A 48 11.73 13.58 -2.78
CA TRP A 48 12.62 14.04 -1.73
C TRP A 48 14.01 13.41 -1.89
N ASP A 49 15.00 13.96 -1.20
CA ASP A 49 16.38 13.44 -1.22
C ASP A 49 16.58 12.39 -0.10
N PRO A 50 16.77 11.09 -0.43
CA PRO A 50 16.96 10.03 0.56
C PRO A 50 18.18 10.23 1.48
N ARG A 51 19.18 10.97 1.05
CA ARG A 51 20.39 11.26 1.85
C ARG A 51 20.09 12.00 3.15
N ARG A 52 18.94 12.69 3.22
CA ARG A 52 18.51 13.44 4.41
C ARG A 52 17.92 12.58 5.52
N PHE A 53 17.67 11.29 5.26
CA PHE A 53 16.92 10.42 6.17
C PHE A 53 17.74 9.26 6.75
N THR A 54 19.05 9.39 6.79
CA THR A 54 19.98 8.33 7.22
C THR A 54 19.80 7.89 8.68
N GLN A 55 19.09 8.66 9.51
CA GLN A 55 18.90 8.40 10.94
C GLN A 55 17.59 7.64 11.26
N MET A 56 16.80 7.25 10.27
CA MET A 56 15.60 6.45 10.51
C MET A 56 15.96 5.00 10.81
N GLU A 57 15.26 4.44 11.80
CA GLU A 57 15.35 3.01 12.11
C GLU A 57 14.85 2.16 10.95
N ARG A 58 15.62 1.12 10.58
CA ARG A 58 15.40 0.33 9.36
C ARG A 58 14.70 -1.00 9.60
N ALA A 59 14.83 -1.55 10.81
CA ALA A 59 14.44 -2.93 11.09
C ALA A 59 12.98 -3.25 10.74
N LYS A 60 12.09 -2.28 10.96
CA LYS A 60 10.65 -2.43 10.71
C LYS A 60 10.15 -1.58 9.53
N LEU A 61 11.04 -0.82 8.90
CA LEU A 61 10.68 0.16 7.86
C LEU A 61 10.73 -0.45 6.46
N LEU A 62 9.74 -0.09 5.67
CA LEU A 62 9.60 -0.45 4.27
C LEU A 62 9.09 0.75 3.48
N PHE A 63 9.71 1.05 2.35
CA PHE A 63 9.21 2.02 1.40
C PHE A 63 8.39 1.34 0.30
N ASN A 64 7.20 1.87 0.07
CA ASN A 64 6.35 1.53 -1.05
C ASN A 64 6.31 2.76 -1.96
N CYS A 65 7.01 2.68 -3.08
CA CYS A 65 7.24 3.84 -3.91
C CYS A 65 6.19 3.96 -5.02
N SER A 66 5.93 5.16 -5.51
CA SER A 66 5.05 5.40 -6.65
C SER A 66 5.80 6.19 -7.72
N TYR A 67 5.98 5.58 -8.89
CA TYR A 67 6.61 6.27 -10.02
C TYR A 67 5.56 7.01 -10.84
N HIS A 68 5.75 8.31 -10.97
CA HIS A 68 4.91 9.21 -11.74
C HIS A 68 5.72 9.84 -12.88
N PRO A 69 5.62 9.33 -14.12
CA PRO A 69 6.46 9.77 -15.26
C PRO A 69 6.38 11.26 -15.60
N HIS A 70 5.24 11.90 -15.26
CA HIS A 70 5.06 13.33 -15.46
C HIS A 70 5.76 14.21 -14.41
N ALA A 71 6.16 13.62 -13.28
CA ALA A 71 6.77 14.33 -12.16
C ALA A 71 8.29 14.14 -12.09
N ALA A 72 8.80 13.00 -12.56
CA ALA A 72 10.22 12.68 -12.53
C ALA A 72 10.63 11.79 -13.71
N SER A 73 11.88 11.92 -14.18
CA SER A 73 12.44 10.95 -15.12
C SER A 73 12.67 9.61 -14.43
N ILE A 74 12.68 8.53 -15.20
CA ILE A 74 12.97 7.20 -14.66
C ILE A 74 14.39 7.13 -14.07
N ASP A 75 15.36 7.85 -14.65
CA ASP A 75 16.73 7.89 -14.15
C ASP A 75 16.77 8.50 -12.73
N ALA A 76 16.22 9.71 -12.57
CA ALA A 76 16.18 10.37 -11.26
C ALA A 76 15.41 9.57 -10.21
N PHE A 77 14.35 8.87 -10.62
CA PHE A 77 13.60 8.00 -9.72
C PHE A 77 14.44 6.78 -9.30
N CYS A 78 15.11 6.11 -10.25
CA CYS A 78 15.98 4.96 -9.97
C CYS A 78 17.18 5.36 -9.11
N ASP A 79 17.79 6.51 -9.34
CA ASP A 79 18.91 7.02 -8.52
C ASP A 79 18.47 7.16 -7.04
N ASN A 80 17.27 7.68 -6.78
CA ASN A 80 16.74 7.77 -5.43
C ASN A 80 16.45 6.41 -4.80
N ILE A 81 15.95 5.45 -5.57
CA ILE A 81 15.77 4.06 -5.12
C ILE A 81 17.11 3.42 -4.76
N GLU A 82 18.13 3.58 -5.61
CA GLU A 82 19.47 3.05 -5.38
C GLU A 82 20.06 3.57 -4.07
N ILE A 83 19.95 4.88 -3.83
CA ILE A 83 20.40 5.50 -2.57
C ILE A 83 19.69 4.89 -1.35
N LEU A 84 18.38 4.63 -1.42
CA LEU A 84 17.65 3.97 -0.34
C LEU A 84 18.21 2.56 -0.08
N LEU A 85 18.41 1.78 -1.14
CA LEU A 85 18.94 0.41 -1.05
C LEU A 85 20.38 0.40 -0.49
N GLU A 86 21.25 1.30 -0.95
CA GLU A 86 22.62 1.47 -0.44
C GLU A 86 22.65 1.85 1.05
N GLN A 87 21.68 2.64 1.50
CA GLN A 87 21.50 2.98 2.91
C GLN A 87 20.95 1.82 3.74
N GLY A 88 20.63 0.68 3.12
CA GLY A 88 20.08 -0.50 3.78
C GLY A 88 18.59 -0.41 4.11
N TYR A 89 17.85 0.50 3.48
CA TYR A 89 16.39 0.51 3.54
C TYR A 89 15.80 -0.53 2.60
N ARG A 90 14.62 -1.02 2.93
CA ARG A 90 13.87 -1.94 2.08
C ARG A 90 12.91 -1.17 1.21
N VAL A 91 12.87 -1.54 -0.06
CA VAL A 91 11.84 -1.13 -1.02
C VAL A 91 10.99 -2.35 -1.33
N GLY A 92 9.72 -2.33 -0.96
CA GLY A 92 8.82 -3.46 -1.14
C GLY A 92 8.37 -3.59 -2.60
N MET A 93 7.87 -2.49 -3.14
CA MET A 93 7.46 -2.42 -4.54
C MET A 93 7.44 -0.96 -5.02
N VAL A 94 7.44 -0.79 -6.32
CA VAL A 94 7.14 0.47 -6.97
C VAL A 94 5.78 0.34 -7.67
N ASN A 95 4.85 1.22 -7.34
CA ASN A 95 3.56 1.31 -8.01
C ASN A 95 3.65 2.23 -9.23
N PHE A 96 3.00 1.84 -10.30
CA PHE A 96 2.85 2.62 -11.52
C PHE A 96 1.38 2.68 -11.92
N VAL A 97 0.84 3.86 -12.07
CA VAL A 97 -0.55 4.01 -12.56
C VAL A 97 -0.54 3.84 -14.08
N LEU A 98 -1.06 2.70 -14.53
CA LEU A 98 -1.18 2.38 -15.94
C LEU A 98 -2.36 3.14 -16.56
N THR A 99 -2.05 3.97 -17.55
CA THR A 99 -3.02 4.70 -18.37
C THR A 99 -2.96 4.21 -19.82
N ARG A 100 -3.90 4.68 -20.66
CA ARG A 100 -3.91 4.31 -22.09
C ARG A 100 -2.60 4.62 -22.81
N ASP A 101 -1.94 5.71 -22.44
CA ASP A 101 -0.88 6.31 -23.23
C ASP A 101 0.52 6.07 -22.65
N ASN A 102 0.65 5.23 -21.60
CA ASN A 102 1.92 5.08 -20.89
C ASN A 102 2.46 3.65 -20.78
N ILE A 103 1.96 2.71 -21.59
CA ILE A 103 2.42 1.31 -21.54
C ILE A 103 3.92 1.16 -21.87
N ASP A 104 4.40 1.94 -22.84
CA ASP A 104 5.82 1.90 -23.20
C ASP A 104 6.71 2.45 -22.08
N VAL A 105 6.22 3.50 -21.40
CA VAL A 105 6.89 4.04 -20.20
C VAL A 105 6.90 3.03 -19.07
N PHE A 106 5.81 2.28 -18.88
CA PHE A 106 5.75 1.20 -17.92
C PHE A 106 6.82 0.13 -18.20
N ARG A 107 6.92 -0.34 -19.43
CA ARG A 107 7.89 -1.37 -19.84
C ARG A 107 9.33 -0.91 -19.67
N GLU A 108 9.63 0.34 -19.98
CA GLU A 108 10.96 0.92 -19.75
C GLU A 108 11.28 0.96 -18.24
N ALA A 109 10.35 1.44 -17.43
CA ALA A 109 10.49 1.50 -15.98
C ALA A 109 10.65 0.10 -15.38
N GLU A 110 9.85 -0.87 -15.83
CA GLU A 110 9.93 -2.26 -15.38
C GLU A 110 11.31 -2.86 -15.63
N LYS A 111 11.84 -2.69 -16.84
CA LYS A 111 13.18 -3.18 -17.18
C LYS A 111 14.27 -2.59 -16.28
N ARG A 112 14.20 -1.29 -15.99
CA ARG A 112 15.17 -0.58 -15.14
C ARG A 112 15.09 -1.05 -13.69
N LEU A 113 13.91 -1.07 -13.10
CA LEU A 113 13.69 -1.47 -11.72
C LEU A 113 13.99 -2.95 -11.50
N LYS A 114 13.64 -3.81 -12.44
CA LYS A 114 13.98 -5.24 -12.40
C LYS A 114 15.49 -5.48 -12.37
N ALA A 115 16.28 -4.67 -13.08
CA ALA A 115 17.74 -4.75 -13.02
C ALA A 115 18.30 -4.42 -11.64
N MET A 116 17.56 -3.67 -10.83
CA MET A 116 17.88 -3.32 -9.44
C MET A 116 17.28 -4.30 -8.42
N GLY A 117 16.58 -5.36 -8.87
CA GLY A 117 15.86 -6.30 -8.01
C GLY A 117 14.57 -5.75 -7.40
N VAL A 118 14.03 -4.67 -7.97
CA VAL A 118 12.82 -4.01 -7.46
C VAL A 118 11.62 -4.35 -8.36
N VAL A 119 10.51 -4.73 -7.75
CA VAL A 119 9.27 -5.07 -8.46
C VAL A 119 8.52 -3.80 -8.83
N LEU A 120 8.15 -3.66 -10.11
CA LEU A 120 7.21 -2.65 -10.58
C LEU A 120 5.82 -3.28 -10.70
N ASN A 121 4.83 -2.68 -10.06
CA ASN A 121 3.45 -3.14 -10.03
C ASN A 121 2.56 -2.20 -10.86
N ALA A 122 1.88 -2.75 -11.87
CA ALA A 122 0.92 -2.00 -12.67
C ALA A 122 -0.41 -1.86 -11.92
N ASN A 123 -0.81 -0.63 -11.64
CA ASN A 123 -2.12 -0.34 -11.07
C ASN A 123 -3.02 0.33 -12.10
N PRO A 124 -4.26 -0.11 -12.27
CA PRO A 124 -5.21 0.56 -13.13
C PRO A 124 -5.51 1.98 -12.66
N ASP A 125 -5.61 2.91 -13.59
CA ASP A 125 -6.13 4.25 -13.28
C ASP A 125 -7.63 4.17 -12.96
N PHE A 126 -7.97 4.52 -11.73
CA PHE A 126 -9.36 4.55 -11.29
C PHE A 126 -10.25 5.50 -12.07
N GLN A 127 -9.69 6.55 -12.67
CA GLN A 127 -10.46 7.53 -13.45
C GLN A 127 -10.86 6.97 -14.81
N GLN A 128 -10.02 6.12 -15.40
CA GLN A 128 -10.30 5.50 -16.70
C GLN A 128 -11.32 4.34 -16.63
N GLY A 129 -11.54 3.80 -15.43
CA GLY A 129 -12.45 2.67 -15.25
C GLY A 129 -11.93 1.39 -15.94
N GLY A 130 -12.69 0.82 -16.85
CA GLY A 130 -12.31 -0.40 -17.61
C GLY A 130 -11.86 -0.13 -19.04
N ASP A 131 -11.63 1.12 -19.41
CA ASP A 131 -11.34 1.54 -20.78
C ASP A 131 -9.84 1.40 -21.11
N TYR A 132 -9.40 0.15 -21.21
CA TYR A 132 -8.04 -0.24 -21.58
C TYR A 132 -7.99 -0.96 -22.92
N SER A 133 -6.87 -0.89 -23.61
CA SER A 133 -6.61 -1.70 -24.81
C SER A 133 -6.52 -3.18 -24.45
N HIS A 134 -6.61 -4.06 -25.47
CA HIS A 134 -6.44 -5.50 -25.27
C HIS A 134 -5.07 -5.84 -24.65
N GLU A 135 -4.02 -5.16 -25.06
CA GLU A 135 -2.66 -5.32 -24.55
C GLU A 135 -2.56 -4.92 -23.07
N GLN A 136 -3.13 -3.78 -22.71
CA GLN A 136 -3.15 -3.31 -21.32
C GLN A 136 -3.96 -4.23 -20.42
N HIS A 137 -5.09 -4.75 -20.88
CA HIS A 137 -5.84 -5.77 -20.18
C HIS A 137 -5.05 -7.08 -20.02
N GLY A 138 -4.21 -7.43 -20.99
CA GLY A 138 -3.27 -8.54 -20.91
C GLY A 138 -2.29 -8.32 -19.76
N LEU A 139 -1.57 -7.21 -19.78
CA LEU A 139 -0.60 -6.84 -18.75
C LEU A 139 -1.24 -6.80 -17.35
N LEU A 140 -2.36 -6.11 -17.18
CA LEU A 140 -3.04 -6.01 -15.89
C LEU A 140 -3.52 -7.38 -15.35
N ARG A 141 -3.84 -8.34 -16.23
CA ARG A 141 -4.21 -9.70 -15.80
C ARG A 141 -3.02 -10.54 -15.37
N GLU A 142 -1.85 -10.27 -15.91
CA GLU A 142 -0.60 -10.93 -15.53
C GLU A 142 -0.07 -10.39 -14.21
N GLU A 143 -0.16 -9.07 -14.02
CA GLU A 143 0.40 -8.36 -12.86
C GLU A 143 -0.49 -8.41 -11.62
N LEU A 144 -1.81 -8.49 -11.79
CA LEU A 144 -2.74 -8.36 -10.68
C LEU A 144 -3.42 -9.70 -10.35
N PRO A 145 -3.63 -9.99 -9.06
CA PRO A 145 -4.54 -11.04 -8.66
C PRO A 145 -5.90 -10.86 -9.33
N ARG A 146 -6.55 -11.96 -9.70
CA ARG A 146 -7.81 -11.93 -10.47
C ARG A 146 -8.87 -11.02 -9.87
N ALA A 147 -9.02 -11.03 -8.56
CA ALA A 147 -10.01 -10.19 -7.89
C ALA A 147 -9.65 -8.71 -8.05
N ASP A 148 -8.38 -8.34 -7.83
CA ASP A 148 -7.89 -6.98 -7.99
C ASP A 148 -8.05 -6.48 -9.41
N TYR A 149 -7.67 -7.28 -10.39
CA TYR A 149 -7.90 -6.96 -11.79
C TYR A 149 -9.37 -6.62 -12.07
N LEU A 150 -10.30 -7.49 -11.67
CA LEU A 150 -11.73 -7.32 -11.94
C LEU A 150 -12.32 -6.06 -11.27
N TYR A 151 -11.92 -5.79 -10.03
CA TYR A 151 -12.50 -4.69 -9.26
C TYR A 151 -11.82 -3.34 -9.50
N LYS A 152 -10.52 -3.33 -9.71
CA LYS A 152 -9.78 -2.11 -10.04
C LYS A 152 -10.08 -1.62 -11.44
N THR A 153 -10.24 -2.53 -12.42
CA THR A 153 -10.66 -2.19 -13.78
C THR A 153 -12.19 -1.97 -13.91
N ARG A 154 -12.96 -2.10 -12.82
CA ARG A 154 -14.42 -1.99 -12.79
C ARG A 154 -15.16 -2.99 -13.70
N LEU A 155 -14.53 -4.06 -14.12
CA LEU A 155 -15.19 -5.17 -14.84
C LEU A 155 -16.14 -5.94 -13.93
N ALA A 156 -15.96 -5.84 -12.61
CA ALA A 156 -16.87 -6.31 -11.58
C ALA A 156 -17.01 -5.29 -10.47
N SER A 157 -18.11 -5.35 -9.71
CA SER A 157 -18.31 -4.51 -8.54
C SER A 157 -18.04 -5.30 -7.25
N PRO A 158 -17.26 -4.76 -6.31
CA PRO A 158 -17.08 -5.36 -4.98
C PRO A 158 -18.28 -5.13 -4.06
N TYR A 159 -19.26 -4.32 -4.47
CA TYR A 159 -20.41 -3.96 -3.62
C TYR A 159 -21.09 -5.19 -3.04
N ARG A 160 -21.23 -5.21 -1.71
CA ARG A 160 -21.78 -6.32 -0.91
C ARG A 160 -21.00 -7.65 -0.98
N LYS A 161 -19.87 -7.69 -1.65
CA LYS A 161 -18.98 -8.87 -1.55
C LYS A 161 -18.31 -8.89 -0.18
N ARG A 162 -18.02 -10.09 0.30
CA ARG A 162 -17.32 -10.25 1.60
C ARG A 162 -15.91 -9.68 1.50
N CYS A 163 -15.54 -8.85 2.46
CA CYS A 163 -14.24 -8.20 2.56
C CYS A 163 -13.74 -8.29 4.00
N LEU A 164 -12.46 -8.65 4.17
CA LEU A 164 -11.84 -8.77 5.48
C LEU A 164 -11.37 -7.40 6.02
N PHE A 165 -11.21 -6.41 5.16
CA PHE A 165 -10.63 -5.12 5.52
C PHE A 165 -11.27 -4.47 6.76
N PRO A 166 -12.60 -4.43 6.92
CA PRO A 166 -13.22 -3.86 8.11
C PRO A 166 -12.99 -4.66 9.41
N ALA A 167 -12.53 -5.91 9.29
CA ALA A 167 -12.20 -6.71 10.48
C ALA A 167 -10.76 -6.49 10.97
N VAL A 168 -9.86 -5.99 10.11
CA VAL A 168 -8.42 -5.97 10.39
C VAL A 168 -7.79 -4.58 10.30
N ALA A 169 -8.50 -3.58 9.78
CA ALA A 169 -7.90 -2.29 9.48
C ALA A 169 -8.73 -1.09 9.93
N TYR A 170 -8.00 -0.07 10.33
CA TYR A 170 -8.50 1.30 10.46
C TYR A 170 -7.84 2.16 9.38
N GLN A 171 -8.60 3.12 8.87
CA GLN A 171 -8.06 4.25 8.13
C GLN A 171 -8.15 5.48 9.02
N MET A 172 -7.09 6.25 9.09
CA MET A 172 -7.01 7.45 9.92
C MET A 172 -6.50 8.63 9.08
N ASP A 173 -7.13 9.77 9.24
CA ASP A 173 -6.66 11.02 8.64
C ASP A 173 -5.67 11.78 9.56
N GLN A 174 -5.11 12.87 9.06
CA GLN A 174 -4.15 13.71 9.78
C GLN A 174 -4.74 14.42 11.03
N ARG A 175 -6.04 14.37 11.23
CA ARG A 175 -6.72 14.92 12.42
C ARG A 175 -7.05 13.84 13.44
N GLY A 176 -6.66 12.60 13.16
CA GLY A 176 -6.96 11.46 14.01
C GLY A 176 -8.39 10.92 13.84
N ALA A 177 -9.16 11.44 12.87
CA ALA A 177 -10.46 10.85 12.56
C ALA A 177 -10.27 9.48 11.91
N MET A 178 -11.01 8.49 12.39
CA MET A 178 -10.85 7.08 12.04
C MET A 178 -12.10 6.51 11.40
N ASN A 179 -11.89 5.62 10.44
CA ASN A 179 -12.93 4.75 9.88
C ASN A 179 -12.51 3.29 10.04
N VAL A 180 -13.47 2.40 10.19
CA VAL A 180 -13.24 0.95 10.19
C VAL A 180 -13.21 0.46 8.75
N GLY A 181 -12.03 0.08 8.27
CA GLY A 181 -11.83 -0.29 6.86
C GLY A 181 -12.34 0.81 5.92
N CYS A 182 -13.11 0.43 4.91
CA CYS A 182 -13.73 1.34 3.94
C CYS A 182 -15.16 1.76 4.31
N HIS A 183 -15.60 1.54 5.56
CA HIS A 183 -16.97 1.86 6.00
C HIS A 183 -17.07 3.32 6.44
N PRO A 184 -17.78 4.18 5.68
CA PRO A 184 -17.84 5.59 5.98
C PRO A 184 -18.73 5.92 7.19
N ASP A 185 -19.60 4.99 7.57
CA ASP A 185 -20.59 5.18 8.64
C ASP A 185 -20.06 4.71 10.02
N ILE A 186 -18.97 3.96 10.06
CA ILE A 186 -18.33 3.49 11.31
C ILE A 186 -17.11 4.35 11.57
N ARG A 187 -17.30 5.41 12.33
CA ARG A 187 -16.33 6.46 12.58
C ARG A 187 -16.00 6.59 14.06
N GLY A 188 -14.83 7.10 14.33
CA GLY A 188 -14.36 7.48 15.64
C GLY A 188 -13.14 8.38 15.53
N SER A 189 -12.43 8.54 16.61
CA SER A 189 -11.19 9.31 16.65
C SER A 189 -10.12 8.56 17.45
N LEU A 190 -8.87 8.74 17.07
CA LEU A 190 -7.73 8.28 17.88
C LEU A 190 -7.75 8.88 19.30
N PHE A 191 -8.41 10.00 19.47
CA PHE A 191 -8.51 10.76 20.73
C PHE A 191 -9.75 10.42 21.55
N ASP A 192 -10.62 9.55 21.05
CA ASP A 192 -11.77 9.06 21.82
C ASP A 192 -11.30 8.07 22.91
N ASP A 193 -12.08 7.91 23.98
CA ASP A 193 -11.75 6.96 25.05
C ASP A 193 -11.75 5.52 24.54
N GLU A 194 -12.64 5.22 23.57
CA GLU A 194 -12.75 3.91 22.93
C GLU A 194 -12.67 4.05 21.40
N LEU A 195 -11.92 3.17 20.76
CA LEU A 195 -11.90 3.08 19.30
C LEU A 195 -13.16 2.41 18.77
N PRO A 196 -13.62 2.78 17.56
CA PRO A 196 -14.73 2.08 16.94
C PRO A 196 -14.42 0.59 16.78
N GLU A 197 -15.42 -0.26 17.06
CA GLU A 197 -15.22 -1.70 16.94
C GLU A 197 -15.02 -2.13 15.48
N THR A 198 -14.04 -2.98 15.27
CA THR A 198 -13.85 -3.67 13.98
C THR A 198 -14.89 -4.80 13.86
N PHE A 199 -15.14 -5.25 12.64
CA PHE A 199 -15.99 -6.42 12.40
C PHE A 199 -15.34 -7.67 13.02
N ALA A 200 -16.17 -8.59 13.50
CA ALA A 200 -15.71 -9.88 14.01
C ALA A 200 -15.12 -10.79 12.91
N GLY A 201 -15.36 -10.45 11.64
CA GLY A 201 -14.86 -11.18 10.46
C GLY A 201 -15.23 -10.45 9.19
N PRO A 202 -15.07 -11.09 8.01
CA PRO A 202 -15.36 -10.46 6.73
C PRO A 202 -16.78 -9.92 6.66
N GLY A 203 -16.91 -8.63 6.38
CA GLY A 203 -18.18 -7.92 6.21
C GLY A 203 -18.50 -7.60 4.75
N PRO A 204 -19.70 -7.08 4.46
CA PRO A 204 -20.05 -6.66 3.11
C PRO A 204 -19.28 -5.39 2.73
N CYS A 205 -18.68 -5.37 1.53
CA CYS A 205 -18.03 -4.18 1.02
C CYS A 205 -19.06 -3.07 0.72
N PRO A 206 -18.90 -1.85 1.26
CA PRO A 206 -19.83 -0.75 1.01
C PRO A 206 -19.55 -0.03 -0.32
N GLN A 207 -18.41 -0.30 -0.97
CA GLN A 207 -17.94 0.44 -2.11
C GLN A 207 -18.38 -0.20 -3.43
N LYS A 208 -18.65 0.63 -4.45
CA LYS A 208 -18.95 0.17 -5.81
C LYS A 208 -17.69 -0.16 -6.62
N SER A 209 -16.55 0.40 -6.24
CA SER A 209 -15.23 0.12 -6.81
C SER A 209 -14.22 -0.09 -5.68
N CYS A 210 -13.23 -0.95 -5.88
CA CYS A 210 -12.19 -1.19 -4.89
C CYS A 210 -11.04 -0.21 -5.13
N GLY A 211 -10.90 0.76 -4.21
CA GLY A 211 -9.76 1.67 -4.13
C GLY A 211 -8.76 1.25 -3.07
N CYS A 212 -9.02 0.16 -2.38
CA CYS A 212 -8.07 -0.44 -1.45
C CYS A 212 -6.92 -0.97 -2.30
N LEU A 213 -5.86 -0.17 -2.39
CA LEU A 213 -4.67 -0.45 -3.17
C LEU A 213 -3.89 -1.63 -2.61
N ASP A 214 -4.30 -2.12 -1.47
CA ASP A 214 -3.54 -3.09 -0.75
C ASP A 214 -4.34 -4.34 -0.56
N MET A 215 -3.65 -5.33 -0.73
CA MET A 215 -3.59 -6.69 -0.26
C MET A 215 -4.64 -7.13 0.76
N TYR A 216 -5.40 -6.19 1.33
CA TYR A 216 -6.53 -6.46 2.22
C TYR A 216 -7.89 -6.49 1.52
N SER A 217 -7.94 -6.22 0.23
CA SER A 217 -9.11 -6.54 -0.56
C SER A 217 -9.23 -8.07 -0.72
N PHE A 218 -9.18 -8.77 0.39
CA PHE A 218 -9.49 -10.19 0.49
C PHE A 218 -10.96 -10.41 0.15
N LEU A 219 -11.24 -10.22 -1.12
CA LEU A 219 -12.53 -10.47 -1.69
C LEU A 219 -12.63 -11.97 -1.93
N GLY A 220 -13.50 -12.58 -1.19
CA GLY A 220 -14.09 -13.88 -1.44
C GLY A 220 -13.18 -15.10 -1.73
N GLU A 221 -12.14 -14.96 -2.53
CA GLU A 221 -11.29 -16.09 -2.93
C GLU A 221 -10.22 -16.41 -1.88
N VAL A 222 -9.66 -15.41 -1.23
CA VAL A 222 -8.67 -15.60 -0.14
C VAL A 222 -9.36 -16.02 1.17
N ASN A 223 -10.61 -15.62 1.36
CA ASN A 223 -11.42 -16.04 2.52
C ASN A 223 -11.71 -17.55 2.59
N ARG A 224 -11.36 -18.33 1.56
CA ARG A 224 -11.54 -19.78 1.59
C ARG A 224 -10.39 -20.50 2.30
N ASN A 225 -9.26 -19.84 2.48
CA ASN A 225 -8.13 -20.42 3.17
C ASN A 225 -7.99 -19.82 4.58
N THR A 226 -8.83 -20.31 5.50
CA THR A 226 -8.89 -19.85 6.89
C THR A 226 -7.65 -20.25 7.71
N SER A 227 -6.69 -20.97 7.13
CA SER A 227 -5.47 -21.42 7.80
C SER A 227 -4.33 -20.41 7.74
N VAL A 228 -4.44 -19.37 6.91
CA VAL A 228 -3.41 -18.34 6.79
C VAL A 228 -3.75 -17.16 7.70
N ASP A 229 -2.85 -16.82 8.61
CA ASP A 229 -2.94 -15.55 9.35
C ASP A 229 -2.78 -14.39 8.34
N PRO A 230 -3.85 -13.61 8.09
CA PRO A 230 -3.78 -12.55 7.07
C PRO A 230 -2.77 -11.47 7.42
N PHE A 231 -2.51 -11.25 8.70
CA PHE A 231 -1.52 -10.27 9.14
C PHE A 231 -0.10 -10.76 8.87
N ALA A 232 0.20 -12.03 9.16
CA ALA A 232 1.50 -12.61 8.86
C ALA A 232 1.75 -12.61 7.34
N ALA A 233 0.80 -13.06 6.54
CA ALA A 233 0.90 -13.05 5.08
C ALA A 233 1.15 -11.65 4.51
N TYR A 234 0.52 -10.62 5.09
CA TYR A 234 0.77 -9.24 4.71
C TYR A 234 2.19 -8.78 5.08
N CYS A 235 2.62 -9.05 6.30
CA CYS A 235 3.96 -8.70 6.73
C CYS A 235 5.04 -9.42 5.90
N ASP A 236 4.81 -10.67 5.53
CA ASP A 236 5.74 -11.47 4.72
C ASP A 236 5.81 -10.93 3.28
N LEU A 237 4.66 -10.59 2.70
CA LEU A 237 4.60 -9.93 1.40
C LEU A 237 5.34 -8.59 1.40
N LEU A 238 5.17 -7.77 2.44
CA LEU A 238 5.88 -6.51 2.58
C LEU A 238 7.39 -6.70 2.76
N ARG A 239 7.82 -7.83 3.33
CA ARG A 239 9.26 -8.14 3.51
C ARG A 239 9.89 -8.74 2.26
N GLY A 240 9.10 -9.13 1.26
CA GLY A 240 9.57 -9.84 0.10
C GLY A 240 9.89 -11.32 0.36
N ASP A 241 9.46 -11.87 1.51
CA ASP A 241 9.74 -13.24 1.92
C ASP A 241 8.72 -14.25 1.35
N GLY A 242 7.72 -13.76 0.62
CA GLY A 242 6.66 -14.53 -0.02
C GLY A 242 7.03 -14.89 -1.46
N SER A 243 7.85 -15.91 -1.65
CA SER A 243 8.03 -16.59 -2.94
C SER A 243 7.43 -17.98 -2.89
#